data_63e7093e46465ea5120c1d1f84149324
#
_entry.id   63e7093e46465ea5120c1d1f84149324
#
_cell.length_a   1.000
_cell.length_b   1.000
_cell.length_c   1.000
_cell.angle_alpha   90.00
_cell.angle_beta   90.00
_cell.angle_gamma   90.00
#
_symmetry.space_group_name_H-M   'P 1'
#
loop_
_entity.id
_entity.type
_entity.pdbx_description
1 polymer ?
#
loop_
_entity_poly.entity_id
_entity_poly.type
_entity_poly.pdbx_seq_one_letter_code
_entity_poly.pdbx_strand_id
1 'polypeptide(L)'
;MKHTYKELGLDCLVILGGNGTHKTANLLYKEGLNVVTLPKTIDNDLVGTDVSFGFQSAVDIATNTIDCIHTTAASHSRVFIVELMGHKTGWLTLHAGIAGGSDVILIPEIPYDLDKVVEAINKRINDKKHFTILAVAEGIISKEEMLYSKKELKEVRKKEHYPSAAYRIGAGIMDRTGPVSYTHLRAHETLRHL
;
A
#
# COMPACT_ATOMS: atom_id res chain seq x y z
N MET A 1 29.76 13.25 -5.49
CA MET A 1 29.14 12.77 -6.74
C MET A 1 29.65 13.50 -7.97
N LYS A 2 29.55 14.85 -8.10
CA LYS A 2 30.04 15.62 -9.26
C LYS A 2 31.59 15.50 -9.51
N HIS A 3 32.36 15.50 -8.43
CA HIS A 3 33.82 15.28 -8.49
C HIS A 3 34.12 13.87 -9.04
N THR A 4 33.51 12.86 -8.42
CA THR A 4 33.66 11.44 -8.83
C THR A 4 33.23 11.18 -10.27
N TYR A 5 32.13 11.83 -10.72
CA TYR A 5 31.68 11.76 -12.11
C TYR A 5 32.78 12.18 -13.10
N LYS A 6 33.44 13.30 -12.78
CA LYS A 6 34.56 13.83 -13.60
C LYS A 6 35.82 12.97 -13.48
N GLU A 7 36.18 12.53 -12.28
CA GLU A 7 37.35 11.67 -12.05
C GLU A 7 37.25 10.34 -12.82
N LEU A 8 36.07 9.76 -12.86
CA LEU A 8 35.84 8.50 -13.56
C LEU A 8 35.61 8.68 -15.07
N GLY A 9 35.60 9.92 -15.57
CA GLY A 9 35.39 10.21 -16.99
C GLY A 9 34.03 9.68 -17.51
N LEU A 10 32.99 9.75 -16.70
CA LEU A 10 31.67 9.21 -17.08
C LEU A 10 30.99 10.15 -18.08
N ASP A 11 30.39 9.58 -19.13
CA ASP A 11 29.65 10.33 -20.16
C ASP A 11 28.19 10.58 -19.73
N CYS A 12 27.62 9.68 -18.95
CA CYS A 12 26.25 9.75 -18.51
C CYS A 12 26.04 8.97 -17.19
N LEU A 13 25.06 9.40 -16.38
CA LEU A 13 24.52 8.63 -15.26
C LEU A 13 23.15 8.09 -15.62
N VAL A 14 22.97 6.78 -15.57
CA VAL A 14 21.66 6.14 -15.64
C VAL A 14 21.20 5.87 -14.22
N ILE A 15 20.09 6.50 -13.82
CA ILE A 15 19.60 6.49 -12.44
C ILE A 15 18.24 5.80 -12.39
N LEU A 16 18.18 4.67 -11.66
CA LEU A 16 16.94 3.91 -11.47
C LEU A 16 16.36 4.23 -10.10
N GLY A 17 15.07 4.56 -10.05
CA GLY A 17 14.42 4.80 -8.77
C GLY A 17 13.04 5.42 -8.86
N GLY A 18 12.46 5.70 -7.69
CA GLY A 18 11.16 6.35 -7.52
C GLY A 18 11.28 7.88 -7.44
N ASN A 19 10.21 8.52 -6.97
CA ASN A 19 10.04 9.98 -6.95
C ASN A 19 11.19 10.72 -6.24
N GLY A 20 11.67 10.22 -5.09
CA GLY A 20 12.80 10.84 -4.39
C GLY A 20 14.09 10.83 -5.22
N THR A 21 14.38 9.71 -5.86
CA THR A 21 15.55 9.53 -6.73
C THR A 21 15.49 10.45 -7.95
N HIS A 22 14.34 10.58 -8.60
CA HIS A 22 14.13 11.47 -9.73
C HIS A 22 14.34 12.96 -9.36
N LYS A 23 13.92 13.36 -8.15
CA LYS A 23 14.20 14.72 -7.64
C LYS A 23 15.69 14.97 -7.49
N THR A 24 16.44 14.00 -6.97
CA THR A 24 17.90 14.10 -6.87
C THR A 24 18.57 14.12 -8.25
N ALA A 25 18.12 13.28 -9.17
CA ALA A 25 18.60 13.26 -10.54
C ALA A 25 18.39 14.61 -11.24
N ASN A 26 17.24 15.26 -11.04
CA ASN A 26 16.96 16.59 -11.57
C ASN A 26 17.90 17.67 -11.00
N LEU A 27 18.29 17.57 -9.72
CA LEU A 27 19.30 18.47 -9.16
C LEU A 27 20.67 18.26 -9.82
N LEU A 28 21.09 17.01 -10.04
CA LEU A 28 22.34 16.71 -10.74
C LEU A 28 22.33 17.22 -12.17
N TYR A 29 21.23 17.06 -12.89
CA TYR A 29 21.04 17.62 -14.22
C TYR A 29 21.19 19.16 -14.22
N LYS A 30 20.55 19.84 -13.28
CA LYS A 30 20.67 21.31 -13.13
C LYS A 30 22.10 21.78 -12.84
N GLU A 31 22.91 20.91 -12.23
CA GLU A 31 24.33 21.14 -12.01
C GLU A 31 25.21 20.82 -13.23
N GLY A 32 24.62 20.46 -14.36
CA GLY A 32 25.30 20.22 -15.65
C GLY A 32 25.83 18.81 -15.86
N LEU A 33 25.34 17.81 -15.06
CA LEU A 33 25.65 16.41 -15.33
C LEU A 33 24.67 15.85 -16.37
N ASN A 34 25.17 14.97 -17.24
CA ASN A 34 24.34 14.23 -18.17
C ASN A 34 23.68 13.07 -17.42
N VAL A 35 22.35 13.11 -17.29
CA VAL A 35 21.59 12.17 -16.46
C VAL A 35 20.39 11.64 -17.21
N VAL A 36 20.21 10.33 -17.23
CA VAL A 36 19.01 9.64 -17.71
C VAL A 36 18.36 8.92 -16.53
N THR A 37 17.05 9.04 -16.37
CA THR A 37 16.33 8.41 -15.28
C THR A 37 15.37 7.32 -15.76
N LEU A 38 15.29 6.23 -15.03
CA LEU A 38 14.36 5.13 -15.28
C LEU A 38 13.40 4.98 -14.07
N PRO A 39 12.08 4.92 -14.31
CA PRO A 39 11.06 4.91 -13.26
C PRO A 39 11.00 3.52 -12.61
N LYS A 40 11.76 3.29 -11.54
CA LYS A 40 11.77 2.04 -10.79
C LYS A 40 11.16 2.22 -9.41
N THR A 41 9.90 1.83 -9.28
CA THR A 41 9.13 1.81 -8.02
C THR A 41 7.97 0.82 -8.13
N ILE A 42 7.52 0.29 -7.01
CA ILE A 42 6.33 -0.55 -6.94
C ILE A 42 5.03 0.27 -6.82
N ASP A 43 5.14 1.55 -6.47
CA ASP A 43 4.00 2.42 -6.13
C ASP A 43 3.22 2.91 -7.35
N ASN A 44 3.86 2.91 -8.53
CA ASN A 44 3.32 3.46 -9.79
C ASN A 44 2.81 4.91 -9.64
N ASP A 45 3.57 5.74 -8.89
CA ASP A 45 3.21 7.11 -8.49
C ASP A 45 3.97 8.22 -9.25
N LEU A 46 4.68 7.87 -10.33
CA LEU A 46 5.48 8.80 -11.09
C LEU A 46 4.68 9.44 -12.24
N VAL A 47 4.49 10.74 -12.16
CA VAL A 47 3.80 11.52 -13.20
C VAL A 47 4.52 11.41 -14.54
N GLY A 48 3.77 11.13 -15.60
CA GLY A 48 4.31 10.95 -16.96
C GLY A 48 4.83 9.53 -17.23
N THR A 49 4.57 8.59 -16.32
CA THR A 49 4.89 7.17 -16.49
C THR A 49 3.60 6.37 -16.43
N ASP A 50 3.32 5.57 -17.44
CA ASP A 50 2.12 4.71 -17.47
C ASP A 50 2.27 3.54 -16.47
N VAL A 51 3.42 2.85 -16.54
CA VAL A 51 3.76 1.73 -15.65
C VAL A 51 5.21 1.82 -15.24
N SER A 52 5.47 1.84 -13.93
CA SER A 52 6.82 1.83 -13.39
C SER A 52 7.41 0.42 -13.35
N PHE A 53 8.74 0.32 -13.50
CA PHE A 53 9.46 -0.95 -13.38
C PHE A 53 9.35 -1.48 -11.94
N GLY A 54 8.84 -2.69 -11.80
CA GLY A 54 8.60 -3.33 -10.51
C GLY A 54 7.14 -3.29 -10.05
N PHE A 55 6.28 -2.44 -10.63
CA PHE A 55 4.85 -2.41 -10.28
C PHE A 55 4.17 -3.75 -10.56
N GLN A 56 4.29 -4.28 -11.79
CA GLN A 56 3.66 -5.55 -12.15
C GLN A 56 4.18 -6.71 -11.28
N SER A 57 5.48 -6.78 -11.04
CA SER A 57 6.05 -7.80 -10.14
C SER A 57 5.48 -7.72 -8.73
N ALA A 58 5.27 -6.51 -8.21
CA ALA A 58 4.66 -6.31 -6.90
C ALA A 58 3.18 -6.71 -6.90
N VAL A 59 2.43 -6.44 -7.97
CA VAL A 59 1.04 -6.89 -8.13
C VAL A 59 0.97 -8.41 -8.11
N ASP A 60 1.83 -9.10 -8.86
CA ASP A 60 1.87 -10.56 -8.92
C ASP A 60 2.15 -11.18 -7.55
N ILE A 61 3.15 -10.65 -6.82
CA ILE A 61 3.49 -11.13 -5.46
C ILE A 61 2.35 -10.87 -4.48
N ALA A 62 1.75 -9.68 -4.52
CA ALA A 62 0.65 -9.33 -3.64
C ALA A 62 -0.61 -10.16 -3.93
N THR A 63 -0.92 -10.41 -5.21
CA THR A 63 -2.02 -11.28 -5.64
C THR A 63 -1.82 -12.70 -5.12
N ASN A 64 -0.64 -13.28 -5.31
CA ASN A 64 -0.31 -14.61 -4.81
C ASN A 64 -0.42 -14.68 -3.27
N THR A 65 -0.02 -13.63 -2.57
CA THR A 65 -0.15 -13.56 -1.11
C THR A 65 -1.61 -13.58 -0.67
N ILE A 66 -2.48 -12.80 -1.33
CA ILE A 66 -3.92 -12.79 -1.05
C ILE A 66 -4.54 -14.14 -1.36
N ASP A 67 -4.16 -14.76 -2.47
CA ASP A 67 -4.64 -16.07 -2.91
C ASP A 67 -4.32 -17.17 -1.88
N CYS A 68 -3.10 -17.17 -1.34
CA CYS A 68 -2.70 -18.09 -0.27
C CYS A 68 -3.53 -17.93 1.01
N ILE A 69 -4.07 -16.73 1.27
CA ILE A 69 -4.88 -16.47 2.47
C ILE A 69 -6.28 -17.08 2.35
N HIS A 70 -6.83 -17.23 1.16
CA HIS A 70 -8.19 -17.74 0.95
C HIS A 70 -8.43 -19.08 1.64
N THR A 71 -7.51 -20.04 1.54
CA THR A 71 -7.63 -21.35 2.17
C THR A 71 -7.63 -21.26 3.70
N THR A 72 -6.75 -20.44 4.26
CA THR A 72 -6.68 -20.18 5.70
C THR A 72 -7.92 -19.42 6.19
N ALA A 73 -8.38 -18.44 5.43
CA ALA A 73 -9.57 -17.66 5.77
C ALA A 73 -10.83 -18.55 5.80
N ALA A 74 -10.98 -19.42 4.81
CA ALA A 74 -12.10 -20.36 4.72
C ALA A 74 -12.13 -21.33 5.90
N SER A 75 -10.97 -21.83 6.37
CA SER A 75 -10.89 -22.79 7.47
C SER A 75 -11.16 -22.18 8.83
N HIS A 76 -10.92 -20.88 9.02
CA HIS A 76 -11.04 -20.23 10.33
C HIS A 76 -12.26 -19.33 10.49
N SER A 77 -13.05 -19.09 9.45
CA SER A 77 -14.25 -18.23 9.47
C SER A 77 -13.96 -16.84 10.08
N ARG A 78 -12.90 -16.17 9.57
CA ARG A 78 -12.39 -14.91 10.13
C ARG A 78 -12.40 -13.78 9.10
N VAL A 79 -12.23 -12.57 9.59
CA VAL A 79 -11.90 -11.41 8.79
C VAL A 79 -10.37 -11.31 8.70
N PHE A 80 -9.84 -11.32 7.49
CA PHE A 80 -8.42 -11.14 7.20
C PHE A 80 -8.19 -9.75 6.62
N ILE A 81 -7.18 -9.05 7.11
CA ILE A 81 -6.80 -7.73 6.65
C ILE A 81 -5.37 -7.83 6.11
N VAL A 82 -5.21 -7.58 4.81
CA VAL A 82 -3.92 -7.59 4.12
C VAL A 82 -3.53 -6.16 3.84
N GLU A 83 -2.48 -5.67 4.51
CA GLU A 83 -1.93 -4.36 4.26
C GLU A 83 -0.92 -4.42 3.12
N LEU A 84 -1.09 -3.56 2.13
CA LEU A 84 -0.25 -3.46 0.94
C LEU A 84 0.43 -2.10 0.90
N MET A 85 1.69 -2.08 0.47
CA MET A 85 2.44 -0.87 0.22
C MET A 85 1.83 -0.07 -0.94
N GLY A 86 2.36 1.10 -1.22
CA GLY A 86 1.90 1.99 -2.29
C GLY A 86 2.02 3.46 -1.88
N HIS A 87 2.60 3.73 -0.70
CA HIS A 87 2.80 5.05 -0.13
C HIS A 87 1.50 5.88 -0.10
N LYS A 88 1.25 6.74 -1.10
CA LYS A 88 0.06 7.61 -1.17
C LYS A 88 -0.89 7.23 -2.28
N THR A 89 -0.61 6.16 -3.00
CA THR A 89 -1.42 5.67 -4.12
C THR A 89 -1.95 4.27 -3.84
N GLY A 90 -3.13 3.99 -4.34
CA GLY A 90 -3.81 2.71 -4.16
C GLY A 90 -3.64 1.74 -5.32
N TRP A 91 -2.81 2.04 -6.32
CA TRP A 91 -2.69 1.23 -7.53
C TRP A 91 -2.36 -0.23 -7.23
N LEU A 92 -1.33 -0.47 -6.40
CA LEU A 92 -0.93 -1.83 -6.04
C LEU A 92 -2.06 -2.57 -5.32
N THR A 93 -2.69 -1.93 -4.34
CA THR A 93 -3.78 -2.51 -3.56
C THR A 93 -5.01 -2.79 -4.42
N LEU A 94 -5.35 -1.88 -5.34
CA LEU A 94 -6.49 -2.05 -6.23
C LEU A 94 -6.29 -3.25 -7.17
N HIS A 95 -5.16 -3.28 -7.86
CA HIS A 95 -4.86 -4.36 -8.82
C HIS A 95 -4.74 -5.72 -8.13
N ALA A 96 -3.96 -5.81 -7.05
CA ALA A 96 -3.78 -7.05 -6.32
C ALA A 96 -5.06 -7.50 -5.60
N GLY A 97 -5.83 -6.55 -5.05
CA GLY A 97 -7.10 -6.86 -4.37
C GLY A 97 -8.16 -7.41 -5.33
N ILE A 98 -8.27 -6.84 -6.53
CA ILE A 98 -9.18 -7.36 -7.57
C ILE A 98 -8.71 -8.74 -8.06
N ALA A 99 -7.43 -8.86 -8.42
CA ALA A 99 -6.87 -10.09 -8.97
C ALA A 99 -6.88 -11.25 -7.94
N GLY A 100 -6.59 -10.96 -6.66
CA GLY A 100 -6.61 -11.93 -5.57
C GLY A 100 -7.98 -12.17 -4.95
N GLY A 101 -9.05 -11.56 -5.49
CA GLY A 101 -10.42 -11.81 -5.04
C GLY A 101 -10.74 -11.28 -3.64
N SER A 102 -10.15 -10.13 -3.24
CA SER A 102 -10.51 -9.47 -1.98
C SER A 102 -11.95 -8.97 -2.00
N ASP A 103 -12.63 -9.09 -0.89
CA ASP A 103 -14.04 -8.74 -0.74
C ASP A 103 -14.27 -7.24 -0.52
N VAL A 104 -13.29 -6.57 0.11
CA VAL A 104 -13.26 -5.13 0.34
C VAL A 104 -11.87 -4.61 0.00
N ILE A 105 -11.80 -3.50 -0.73
CA ILE A 105 -10.54 -2.87 -1.12
C ILE A 105 -10.59 -1.41 -0.66
N LEU A 106 -9.60 -1.02 0.16
CA LEU A 106 -9.48 0.34 0.68
C LEU A 106 -8.23 1.00 0.11
N ILE A 107 -8.41 2.13 -0.58
CA ILE A 107 -7.34 2.87 -1.26
C ILE A 107 -7.29 4.33 -0.80
N PRO A 108 -6.14 5.00 -0.84
CA PRO A 108 -5.99 6.39 -0.36
C PRO A 108 -6.83 7.41 -1.13
N GLU A 109 -7.13 7.14 -2.39
CA GLU A 109 -7.88 8.02 -3.29
C GLU A 109 -9.36 8.14 -2.90
N ILE A 110 -9.88 7.13 -2.18
CA ILE A 110 -11.27 7.09 -1.72
C ILE A 110 -11.27 6.99 -0.18
N PRO A 111 -11.56 8.09 0.52
CA PRO A 111 -11.63 8.07 1.98
C PRO A 111 -12.67 7.08 2.47
N TYR A 112 -12.24 6.17 3.32
CA TYR A 112 -13.11 5.12 3.81
C TYR A 112 -14.01 5.60 4.97
N ASP A 113 -15.14 4.92 5.08
CA ASP A 113 -16.10 5.03 6.18
C ASP A 113 -16.12 3.67 6.87
N LEU A 114 -15.70 3.64 8.14
CA LEU A 114 -15.55 2.39 8.86
C LEU A 114 -16.90 1.68 9.08
N ASP A 115 -17.99 2.44 9.24
CA ASP A 115 -19.32 1.87 9.39
C ASP A 115 -19.77 1.15 8.11
N LYS A 116 -19.39 1.69 6.93
CA LYS A 116 -19.63 1.02 5.65
C LYS A 116 -18.81 -0.25 5.46
N VAL A 117 -17.59 -0.27 5.98
CA VAL A 117 -16.76 -1.49 5.99
C VAL A 117 -17.43 -2.57 6.85
N VAL A 118 -17.89 -2.21 8.05
CA VAL A 118 -18.60 -3.12 8.96
C VAL A 118 -19.94 -3.59 8.35
N GLU A 119 -20.67 -2.69 7.70
CA GLU A 119 -21.90 -3.06 6.98
C GLU A 119 -21.63 -4.11 5.88
N ALA A 120 -20.57 -3.94 5.11
CA ALA A 120 -20.16 -4.89 4.09
C ALA A 120 -19.80 -6.27 4.67
N ILE A 121 -19.06 -6.30 5.79
CA ILE A 121 -18.72 -7.54 6.50
C ILE A 121 -20.00 -8.22 7.01
N ASN A 122 -20.89 -7.49 7.68
CA ASN A 122 -22.14 -8.04 8.23
C ASN A 122 -23.06 -8.57 7.12
N LYS A 123 -23.14 -7.88 5.97
CA LYS A 123 -23.89 -8.36 4.81
C LYS A 123 -23.35 -9.71 4.34
N ARG A 124 -22.04 -9.87 4.26
CA ARG A 124 -21.42 -11.14 3.87
C ARG A 124 -21.75 -12.27 4.85
N ILE A 125 -21.71 -11.98 6.16
CA ILE A 125 -22.09 -12.94 7.19
C ILE A 125 -23.56 -13.37 7.00
N ASN A 126 -24.47 -12.43 6.77
CA ASN A 126 -25.88 -12.70 6.51
C ASN A 126 -26.09 -13.54 5.23
N ASP A 127 -25.26 -13.31 4.22
CA ASP A 127 -25.22 -14.08 2.97
C ASP A 127 -24.54 -15.46 3.14
N LYS A 128 -24.27 -15.88 4.39
CA LYS A 128 -23.61 -17.16 4.74
C LYS A 128 -22.18 -17.31 4.19
N LYS A 129 -21.51 -16.20 3.94
CA LYS A 129 -20.07 -16.20 3.62
C LYS A 129 -19.29 -16.31 4.92
N HIS A 130 -18.47 -17.34 5.04
CA HIS A 130 -17.80 -17.68 6.30
C HIS A 130 -16.57 -16.83 6.61
N PHE A 131 -16.02 -16.14 5.63
CA PHE A 131 -14.85 -15.28 5.81
C PHE A 131 -14.93 -14.01 4.95
N THR A 132 -14.09 -13.04 5.26
CA THR A 132 -13.95 -11.81 4.49
C THR A 132 -12.48 -11.42 4.41
N ILE A 133 -12.00 -11.07 3.21
CA ILE A 133 -10.64 -10.58 2.97
C ILE A 133 -10.70 -9.10 2.60
N LEU A 134 -10.01 -8.28 3.39
CA LEU A 134 -9.83 -6.86 3.11
C LEU A 134 -8.42 -6.61 2.58
N ALA A 135 -8.28 -6.03 1.38
CA ALA A 135 -7.04 -5.46 0.89
C ALA A 135 -6.99 -3.97 1.26
N VAL A 136 -5.97 -3.56 1.99
CA VAL A 136 -5.88 -2.22 2.58
C VAL A 136 -4.56 -1.58 2.19
N ALA A 137 -4.58 -0.43 1.51
CA ALA A 137 -3.36 0.33 1.24
C ALA A 137 -2.83 1.00 2.52
N GLU A 138 -1.51 1.03 2.71
CA GLU A 138 -0.88 1.65 3.88
C GLU A 138 -1.23 3.14 4.06
N GLY A 139 -1.52 3.82 2.95
CA GLY A 139 -1.81 5.25 2.89
C GLY A 139 -3.28 5.63 3.06
N ILE A 140 -4.17 4.71 3.40
CA ILE A 140 -5.61 5.00 3.52
C ILE A 140 -5.90 6.09 4.54
N ILE A 141 -6.97 6.83 4.28
CA ILE A 141 -7.45 7.92 5.12
C ILE A 141 -8.95 7.71 5.36
N SER A 142 -9.41 7.83 6.62
CA SER A 142 -10.84 7.82 6.92
C SER A 142 -11.48 9.16 6.56
N LYS A 143 -12.81 9.17 6.44
CA LYS A 143 -13.58 10.43 6.26
C LYS A 143 -13.35 11.40 7.41
N GLU A 144 -13.18 10.91 8.63
CA GLU A 144 -12.90 11.72 9.81
C GLU A 144 -11.48 12.29 9.75
N GLU A 145 -10.49 11.48 9.34
CA GLU A 145 -9.10 11.91 9.19
C GLU A 145 -8.92 12.99 8.11
N MET A 146 -9.81 13.06 7.10
CA MET A 146 -9.79 14.13 6.10
C MET A 146 -9.99 15.53 6.69
N LEU A 147 -10.61 15.64 7.85
CA LEU A 147 -10.86 16.93 8.52
C LEU A 147 -9.59 17.52 9.15
N TYR A 148 -8.56 16.70 9.33
CA TYR A 148 -7.28 17.13 9.90
C TYR A 148 -6.32 17.65 8.83
N SER A 149 -5.57 18.69 9.18
CA SER A 149 -4.40 19.06 8.39
C SER A 149 -3.34 17.95 8.42
N LYS A 150 -2.45 17.92 7.42
CA LYS A 150 -1.36 16.92 7.36
C LYS A 150 -0.48 16.87 8.61
N LYS A 151 -0.33 18.01 9.30
CA LYS A 151 0.48 18.12 10.53
C LYS A 151 -0.27 17.52 11.71
N GLU A 152 -1.55 17.85 11.87
CA GLU A 152 -2.41 17.32 12.92
C GLU A 152 -2.58 15.80 12.78
N LEU A 153 -2.84 15.32 11.57
CA LEU A 153 -2.96 13.88 11.29
C LEU A 153 -1.70 13.12 11.69
N LYS A 154 -0.52 13.69 11.41
CA LYS A 154 0.75 13.08 11.81
C LYS A 154 0.91 13.02 13.33
N GLU A 155 0.47 14.04 14.06
CA GLU A 155 0.52 14.05 15.52
C GLU A 155 -0.53 13.12 16.15
N VAL A 156 -1.73 13.04 15.57
CA VAL A 156 -2.75 12.07 15.98
C VAL A 156 -2.23 10.64 15.80
N ARG A 157 -1.74 10.31 14.60
CA ARG A 157 -1.20 8.96 14.31
C ARG A 157 0.02 8.57 15.13
N LYS A 158 0.84 9.54 15.59
CA LYS A 158 1.93 9.26 16.53
C LYS A 158 1.45 8.87 17.92
N LYS A 159 0.30 9.39 18.35
CA LYS A 159 -0.32 9.08 19.64
C LYS A 159 -1.13 7.79 19.62
N GLU A 160 -1.53 7.34 18.44
CA GLU A 160 -2.25 6.09 18.28
C GLU A 160 -1.33 4.89 18.60
N HIS A 161 -1.88 3.93 19.33
CA HIS A 161 -1.18 2.68 19.68
C HIS A 161 -1.02 1.73 18.48
N TYR A 162 -1.56 2.10 17.32
CA TYR A 162 -1.63 1.23 16.15
C TYR A 162 -0.61 1.61 15.08
N PRO A 163 0.40 0.75 14.83
CA PRO A 163 1.54 1.09 13.96
C PRO A 163 1.19 1.08 12.47
N SER A 164 0.04 0.55 12.06
CA SER A 164 -0.30 0.39 10.65
C SER A 164 -1.79 0.58 10.36
N ALA A 165 -2.12 0.74 9.06
CA ALA A 165 -3.50 0.88 8.59
C ALA A 165 -4.34 -0.36 8.92
N ALA A 166 -3.79 -1.56 8.76
CA ALA A 166 -4.47 -2.80 9.07
C ALA A 166 -4.86 -2.91 10.55
N TYR A 167 -3.96 -2.48 11.46
CA TYR A 167 -4.27 -2.46 12.90
C TYR A 167 -5.39 -1.48 13.24
N ARG A 168 -5.39 -0.28 12.66
CA ARG A 168 -6.44 0.72 12.89
C ARG A 168 -7.81 0.21 12.43
N ILE A 169 -7.86 -0.36 11.23
CA ILE A 169 -9.09 -0.96 10.68
C ILE A 169 -9.54 -2.13 11.56
N GLY A 170 -8.63 -3.03 11.92
CA GLY A 170 -8.93 -4.19 12.75
C GLY A 170 -9.50 -3.80 14.12
N ALA A 171 -8.88 -2.84 14.81
CA ALA A 171 -9.38 -2.32 16.07
C ALA A 171 -10.77 -1.69 15.91
N GLY A 172 -10.96 -0.85 14.90
CA GLY A 172 -12.25 -0.22 14.66
C GLY A 172 -13.37 -1.20 14.28
N ILE A 173 -13.06 -2.31 13.61
CA ILE A 173 -14.01 -3.40 13.36
C ILE A 173 -14.36 -4.09 14.67
N MET A 174 -13.38 -4.41 15.51
CA MET A 174 -13.62 -5.06 16.82
C MET A 174 -14.51 -4.22 17.74
N ASP A 175 -14.26 -2.91 17.79
CA ASP A 175 -15.06 -1.99 18.63
C ASP A 175 -16.54 -1.96 18.22
N ARG A 176 -16.85 -2.20 16.94
CA ARG A 176 -18.20 -2.14 16.39
C ARG A 176 -18.93 -3.49 16.33
N THR A 177 -18.19 -4.57 16.20
CA THR A 177 -18.76 -5.91 15.98
C THR A 177 -18.61 -6.83 17.20
N GLY A 178 -17.89 -6.39 18.24
CA GLY A 178 -17.46 -7.27 19.32
C GLY A 178 -16.29 -8.16 18.90
N PRO A 179 -15.92 -9.19 19.65
CA PRO A 179 -14.74 -10.02 19.41
C PRO A 179 -14.88 -10.91 18.17
N VAL A 180 -14.88 -10.29 16.98
CA VAL A 180 -14.68 -11.00 15.73
C VAL A 180 -13.18 -11.27 15.61
N SER A 181 -12.79 -12.53 15.45
CA SER A 181 -11.40 -12.90 15.25
C SER A 181 -10.91 -12.32 13.92
N TYR A 182 -9.90 -11.47 13.95
CA TYR A 182 -9.23 -10.96 12.76
C TYR A 182 -7.74 -11.28 12.75
N THR A 183 -7.16 -11.39 11.59
CA THR A 183 -5.73 -11.58 11.39
C THR A 183 -5.26 -10.55 10.35
N HIS A 184 -4.13 -9.88 10.61
CA HIS A 184 -3.54 -8.95 9.67
C HIS A 184 -2.21 -9.51 9.15
N LEU A 185 -1.90 -9.20 7.89
CA LEU A 185 -0.66 -9.54 7.23
C LEU A 185 -0.11 -8.31 6.50
N ARG A 186 1.20 -8.12 6.53
CA ARG A 186 1.91 -7.14 5.72
C ARG A 186 2.59 -7.85 4.57
N ALA A 187 2.17 -7.56 3.35
CA ALA A 187 2.65 -8.27 2.16
C ALA A 187 4.09 -7.92 1.73
N HIS A 188 4.77 -6.97 2.40
CA HIS A 188 6.11 -6.53 2.00
C HIS A 188 7.27 -7.36 2.58
N GLU A 189 7.03 -8.21 3.56
CA GLU A 189 8.10 -9.00 4.18
C GLU A 189 8.58 -10.17 3.32
N THR A 190 7.84 -10.53 2.29
CA THR A 190 8.17 -11.62 1.38
C THR A 190 9.35 -11.32 0.45
N LEU A 191 9.74 -10.07 0.28
CA LEU A 191 10.89 -9.67 -0.57
C LEU A 191 12.25 -9.75 0.13
N ARG A 192 12.32 -10.06 1.42
CA ARG A 192 13.58 -10.21 2.18
C ARG A 192 14.16 -11.62 2.17
N HIS A 193 13.42 -12.60 1.65
CA HIS A 193 13.80 -14.02 1.68
C HIS A 193 13.93 -14.65 0.29
N LEU A 194 14.04 -13.83 -0.76
CA LEU A 194 14.53 -14.20 -2.07
C LEU A 194 15.90 -13.51 -2.29
#